data_4725463a50c11c57e6a4dafdb930004a
#
_entry.id   4725463a50c11c57e6a4dafdb930004a
#
_cell.length_a   1.000
_cell.length_b   1.000
_cell.length_c   1.000
_cell.angle_alpha   90.00
_cell.angle_beta   90.00
_cell.angle_gamma   90.00
#
_symmetry.space_group_name_H-M   'P 1'
#
loop_
_entity.id
_entity.type
_entity.pdbx_description
1 polymer ?
#
loop_
_entity_poly.entity_id
_entity_poly.type
_entity_poly.pdbx_seq_one_letter_code
_entity_poly.pdbx_strand_id
1 'polypeptide(L)'
;SLLTDSEGGVVAVESKNAQTVARVWTTATGEGLVTLNDADGVQKTNLYADPVGGILEARNWQEYVSAMLWVTDNGSGLLTLNNPEGQTRGQLSIHSLGSGDLRLDGPNGNENVTLASTGDNVNHGVISVHDSSGDPRAQMYVDSDGDGYVGAVNSKGTTGAAMTTDDSGRGILWANQTYSVADHPTQPGSKIVYNSLEGREAAIFCRGAVQLESGRGTIALPEDFVALAAPGTLTVQLTPGSLDSKGLAFEMLGKSHIEIGELSAGQGSYAVHYIVHAQRAGFEGQKTVMSEKEFKQAFLPSPQAAAQTERQAVRAPLQKAAARRLSIK
;
A
#
# COMPACT_ATOMS: atom_id res chain seq x y z
N SER A 1 11.51 54.02 4.85
CA SER A 1 12.81 54.71 4.85
C SER A 1 13.81 53.96 3.96
N LEU A 2 14.72 54.70 3.33
CA LEU A 2 15.88 54.20 2.64
C LEU A 2 17.09 54.66 3.47
N LEU A 3 17.82 53.71 4.02
CA LEU A 3 18.95 53.97 4.90
C LEU A 3 20.18 53.16 4.44
N THR A 4 21.34 53.57 4.86
CA THR A 4 22.58 52.74 4.81
C THR A 4 23.08 52.54 6.23
N ASP A 5 23.38 51.32 6.64
CA ASP A 5 24.12 51.03 7.86
C ASP A 5 25.52 50.50 7.56
N SER A 6 26.25 50.02 8.56
CA SER A 6 27.60 49.50 8.41
C SER A 6 27.64 48.21 7.58
N GLU A 7 26.53 47.59 7.31
CA GLU A 7 26.39 46.32 6.59
C GLU A 7 25.87 46.50 5.16
N GLY A 8 25.27 47.70 4.85
CA GLY A 8 24.80 48.01 3.49
C GLY A 8 23.53 48.82 3.42
N GLY A 9 22.82 48.73 2.31
CA GLY A 9 21.57 49.41 2.09
C GLY A 9 20.39 48.76 2.79
N VAL A 10 19.48 49.54 3.38
CA VAL A 10 18.27 49.10 4.06
C VAL A 10 17.05 49.83 3.50
N VAL A 11 16.03 49.08 3.13
CA VAL A 11 14.67 49.58 2.86
C VAL A 11 13.77 49.08 3.98
N ALA A 12 13.15 49.99 4.71
CA ALA A 12 12.21 49.69 5.77
C ALA A 12 10.85 50.32 5.52
N VAL A 13 9.79 49.57 5.78
CA VAL A 13 8.40 50.03 5.83
C VAL A 13 7.97 49.98 7.30
N GLU A 14 7.49 51.12 7.77
CA GLU A 14 7.04 51.27 9.15
C GLU A 14 5.52 51.40 9.22
N SER A 15 4.93 50.87 10.28
CA SER A 15 3.53 51.10 10.63
C SER A 15 3.31 52.55 11.13
N LYS A 16 2.05 52.93 11.29
CA LYS A 16 1.67 54.25 11.89
C LYS A 16 2.22 54.45 13.33
N ASN A 17 2.60 53.38 14.00
CA ASN A 17 3.18 53.38 15.35
C ASN A 17 4.71 53.30 15.34
N ALA A 18 5.35 53.60 14.19
CA ALA A 18 6.81 53.55 13.99
C ALA A 18 7.43 52.15 14.23
N GLN A 19 6.63 51.06 14.09
CA GLN A 19 7.16 49.69 14.12
C GLN A 19 7.53 49.26 12.69
N THR A 20 8.71 48.71 12.50
CA THR A 20 9.13 48.13 11.22
C THR A 20 8.30 46.89 10.91
N VAL A 21 7.48 46.91 9.87
CA VAL A 21 6.59 45.82 9.45
C VAL A 21 7.16 45.07 8.22
N ALA A 22 8.05 45.67 7.45
CA ALA A 22 8.81 45.02 6.39
C ALA A 22 10.20 45.61 6.27
N ARG A 23 11.21 44.77 6.02
CA ARG A 23 12.58 45.23 5.81
C ARG A 23 13.25 44.43 4.70
N VAL A 24 14.01 45.10 3.85
CA VAL A 24 14.95 44.49 2.87
C VAL A 24 16.33 45.02 3.20
N TRP A 25 17.26 44.14 3.45
CA TRP A 25 18.63 44.53 3.83
C TRP A 25 19.67 43.46 3.40
N THR A 26 20.93 43.74 3.70
CA THR A 26 22.04 42.78 3.64
C THR A 26 22.41 42.29 5.03
N THR A 27 22.82 41.02 5.16
CA THR A 27 23.38 40.47 6.40
C THR A 27 24.82 40.94 6.58
N ALA A 28 25.43 40.74 7.74
CA ALA A 28 26.83 41.04 8.01
C ALA A 28 27.79 40.25 7.10
N THR A 29 27.36 39.15 6.52
CA THR A 29 28.10 38.32 5.55
C THR A 29 27.78 38.67 4.10
N GLY A 30 26.91 39.67 3.87
CA GLY A 30 26.63 40.25 2.55
C GLY A 30 25.47 39.66 1.78
N GLU A 31 24.73 38.70 2.36
CA GLU A 31 23.55 38.09 1.72
C GLU A 31 22.32 38.99 1.83
N GLY A 32 21.43 38.91 0.85
CA GLY A 32 20.14 39.62 0.85
C GLY A 32 19.13 38.95 1.78
N LEU A 33 18.40 39.77 2.55
CA LEU A 33 17.35 39.33 3.47
C LEU A 33 16.10 40.20 3.36
N VAL A 34 14.93 39.58 3.27
CA VAL A 34 13.62 40.23 3.39
C VAL A 34 12.92 39.69 4.62
N THR A 35 12.43 40.56 5.49
CA THR A 35 11.64 40.19 6.65
C THR A 35 10.26 40.85 6.63
N LEU A 36 9.25 40.13 7.10
CA LEU A 36 7.93 40.66 7.41
C LEU A 36 7.66 40.41 8.89
N ASN A 37 7.24 41.47 9.57
CA ASN A 37 6.89 41.46 10.99
C ASN A 37 5.40 41.71 11.17
N ASP A 38 4.85 41.31 12.29
CA ASP A 38 3.50 41.69 12.69
C ASP A 38 3.45 43.15 13.19
N ALA A 39 2.27 43.57 13.66
CA ALA A 39 2.04 44.94 14.12
C ALA A 39 2.87 45.30 15.37
N ASP A 40 3.32 44.33 16.13
CA ASP A 40 4.15 44.47 17.33
C ASP A 40 5.64 44.43 17.02
N GLY A 41 6.02 44.27 15.75
CA GLY A 41 7.41 44.18 15.29
C GLY A 41 8.00 42.80 15.39
N VAL A 42 7.22 41.76 15.72
CA VAL A 42 7.69 40.38 15.83
C VAL A 42 7.79 39.76 14.45
N GLN A 43 8.95 39.19 14.14
CA GLN A 43 9.25 38.58 12.85
C GLN A 43 8.40 37.34 12.57
N LYS A 44 7.69 37.34 11.42
CA LYS A 44 6.81 36.26 10.99
C LYS A 44 7.27 35.56 9.73
N THR A 45 8.00 36.22 8.86
CA THR A 45 8.47 35.66 7.59
C THR A 45 9.85 36.12 7.27
N ASN A 46 10.68 35.22 6.74
CA ASN A 46 11.99 35.53 6.16
C ASN A 46 12.09 34.97 4.75
N LEU A 47 12.69 35.76 3.87
CA LEU A 47 13.22 35.30 2.61
C LEU A 47 14.66 35.74 2.53
N TYR A 48 15.60 34.81 2.47
CA TYR A 48 17.02 35.11 2.41
C TYR A 48 17.79 34.11 1.55
N ALA A 49 18.98 34.49 1.15
CA ALA A 49 19.92 33.60 0.48
C ALA A 49 21.06 33.26 1.43
N ASP A 50 21.58 32.05 1.33
CA ASP A 50 22.86 31.64 1.88
C ASP A 50 23.77 31.15 0.74
N PRO A 51 25.05 30.80 0.97
CA PRO A 51 25.93 30.33 -0.09
C PRO A 51 25.46 29.07 -0.82
N VAL A 52 24.47 28.39 -0.32
CA VAL A 52 23.90 27.16 -0.91
C VAL A 52 22.65 27.45 -1.73
N GLY A 53 21.79 28.37 -1.27
CA GLY A 53 20.57 28.67 -1.99
C GLY A 53 19.62 29.62 -1.26
N GLY A 54 18.41 29.75 -1.81
CA GLY A 54 17.33 30.54 -1.21
C GLY A 54 16.60 29.81 -0.11
N ILE A 55 16.13 30.56 0.90
CA ILE A 55 15.36 30.06 2.04
C ILE A 55 14.15 30.94 2.26
N LEU A 56 12.97 30.34 2.38
CA LEU A 56 11.72 30.98 2.80
C LEU A 56 11.26 30.35 4.10
N GLU A 57 11.05 31.19 5.14
CA GLU A 57 10.55 30.77 6.45
C GLU A 57 9.23 31.44 6.79
N ALA A 58 8.31 30.69 7.39
CA ALA A 58 7.14 31.21 8.11
C ALA A 58 7.22 30.83 9.58
N ARG A 59 6.93 31.76 10.49
CA ARG A 59 7.04 31.59 11.94
C ARG A 59 5.68 31.73 12.62
N ASN A 60 5.49 30.98 13.70
CA ASN A 60 4.31 31.11 14.55
C ASN A 60 4.44 32.31 15.54
N TRP A 61 3.45 32.48 16.40
CA TRP A 61 3.40 33.55 17.38
C TRP A 61 4.49 33.41 18.48
N GLN A 62 5.04 32.20 18.70
CA GLN A 62 6.17 31.92 19.60
C GLN A 62 7.54 32.04 18.90
N GLU A 63 7.57 32.53 17.65
CA GLU A 63 8.76 32.70 16.82
C GLU A 63 9.42 31.35 16.35
N TYR A 64 8.82 30.20 16.63
CA TYR A 64 9.26 28.94 16.02
C TYR A 64 8.91 28.91 14.53
N VAL A 65 9.79 28.32 13.74
CA VAL A 65 9.53 28.11 12.32
C VAL A 65 8.46 27.04 12.16
N SER A 66 7.33 27.42 11.56
CA SER A 66 6.20 26.52 11.27
C SER A 66 6.29 25.90 9.90
N ALA A 67 6.86 26.61 8.91
CA ALA A 67 7.10 26.08 7.58
C ALA A 67 8.40 26.67 7.01
N MET A 68 9.12 25.88 6.22
CA MET A 68 10.34 26.34 5.55
C MET A 68 10.50 25.64 4.20
N LEU A 69 10.76 26.46 3.16
CA LEU A 69 11.21 25.98 1.85
C LEU A 69 12.66 26.41 1.66
N TRP A 70 13.54 25.51 1.31
CA TRP A 70 14.96 25.77 1.19
C TRP A 70 15.69 24.81 0.25
N VAL A 71 16.94 25.15 -0.08
CA VAL A 71 17.85 24.35 -0.87
C VAL A 71 18.86 23.67 0.06
N THR A 72 19.02 22.37 -0.07
CA THR A 72 19.98 21.57 0.69
C THR A 72 21.38 21.68 0.12
N ASP A 73 22.42 21.23 0.85
CA ASP A 73 23.84 21.30 0.45
C ASP A 73 24.15 20.64 -0.90
N ASN A 74 23.33 19.67 -1.31
CA ASN A 74 23.45 19.01 -2.61
C ASN A 74 22.64 19.67 -3.74
N GLY A 75 22.01 20.84 -3.47
CA GLY A 75 21.23 21.59 -4.45
C GLY A 75 19.77 21.15 -4.58
N SER A 76 19.29 20.22 -3.73
CA SER A 76 17.92 19.71 -3.79
C SER A 76 16.94 20.59 -3.03
N GLY A 77 15.69 20.67 -3.49
CA GLY A 77 14.61 21.38 -2.79
C GLY A 77 14.08 20.58 -1.59
N LEU A 78 13.78 21.29 -0.51
CA LEU A 78 13.20 20.72 0.70
C LEU A 78 12.13 21.64 1.27
N LEU A 79 10.91 21.11 1.49
CA LEU A 79 9.84 21.77 2.25
C LEU A 79 9.67 21.03 3.58
N THR A 80 9.69 21.78 4.69
CA THR A 80 9.38 21.23 6.02
C THR A 80 8.17 21.92 6.61
N LEU A 81 7.34 21.15 7.32
CA LEU A 81 6.22 21.60 8.15
C LEU A 81 6.50 21.16 9.59
N ASN A 82 6.37 22.10 10.52
CA ASN A 82 6.73 21.89 11.90
C ASN A 82 5.50 22.03 12.81
N ASN A 83 5.52 21.36 13.96
CA ASN A 83 4.56 21.59 15.02
C ASN A 83 4.79 22.97 15.71
N PRO A 84 3.93 23.40 16.66
CA PRO A 84 4.08 24.69 17.34
C PRO A 84 5.42 24.88 18.07
N GLU A 85 6.08 23.82 18.45
CA GLU A 85 7.39 23.81 19.15
C GLU A 85 8.58 23.81 18.15
N GLY A 86 8.31 23.94 16.85
CA GLY A 86 9.34 23.99 15.81
C GLY A 86 9.96 22.64 15.42
N GLN A 87 9.36 21.52 15.85
CA GLN A 87 9.82 20.18 15.48
C GLN A 87 9.16 19.76 14.17
N THR A 88 9.95 19.27 13.21
CA THR A 88 9.46 18.80 11.92
C THR A 88 8.49 17.63 12.08
N ARG A 89 7.32 17.71 11.38
CA ARG A 89 6.27 16.70 11.32
C ARG A 89 5.84 16.36 9.90
N GLY A 90 6.18 17.20 8.94
CA GLY A 90 5.96 16.94 7.52
C GLY A 90 7.17 17.37 6.72
N GLN A 91 7.48 16.60 5.67
CA GLN A 91 8.61 16.88 4.79
C GLN A 91 8.27 16.46 3.37
N LEU A 92 8.58 17.34 2.40
CA LEU A 92 8.65 17.00 0.99
C LEU A 92 10.05 17.33 0.52
N SER A 93 10.76 16.32 0.01
CA SER A 93 12.18 16.45 -0.37
C SER A 93 12.46 15.81 -1.72
N ILE A 94 13.57 16.25 -2.32
CA ILE A 94 14.19 15.59 -3.44
C ILE A 94 15.55 15.07 -2.97
N HIS A 95 15.80 13.78 -3.15
CA HIS A 95 17.07 13.15 -2.84
C HIS A 95 18.17 13.51 -3.84
N SER A 96 19.41 13.27 -3.46
CA SER A 96 20.59 13.49 -4.32
C SER A 96 20.54 12.74 -5.65
N LEU A 97 19.79 11.63 -5.71
CA LEU A 97 19.56 10.84 -6.93
C LEU A 97 18.36 11.31 -7.75
N GLY A 98 17.69 12.42 -7.35
CA GLY A 98 16.56 13.01 -8.06
C GLY A 98 15.19 12.42 -7.67
N SER A 99 15.13 11.48 -6.75
CA SER A 99 13.88 10.87 -6.26
C SER A 99 13.12 11.79 -5.32
N GLY A 100 11.77 11.82 -5.42
CA GLY A 100 10.90 12.56 -4.52
C GLY A 100 10.46 11.73 -3.31
N ASP A 101 10.33 12.40 -2.16
CA ASP A 101 9.89 11.81 -0.90
C ASP A 101 8.92 12.74 -0.16
N LEU A 102 7.78 12.21 0.27
CA LEU A 102 6.85 12.85 1.19
C LEU A 102 6.78 12.02 2.48
N ARG A 103 7.11 12.65 3.59
CA ARG A 103 7.09 12.03 4.91
C ARG A 103 6.19 12.81 5.86
N LEU A 104 5.40 12.08 6.65
CA LEU A 104 4.60 12.62 7.74
C LEU A 104 4.94 11.87 9.02
N ASP A 105 5.32 12.63 10.06
CA ASP A 105 5.70 12.09 11.36
C ASP A 105 4.56 12.23 12.37
N GLY A 106 4.46 11.27 13.27
CA GLY A 106 3.56 11.32 14.42
C GLY A 106 4.03 12.31 15.49
N PRO A 107 3.21 12.53 16.53
CA PRO A 107 3.54 13.44 17.64
C PRO A 107 4.85 13.10 18.35
N ASN A 108 5.23 11.83 18.38
CA ASN A 108 6.49 11.35 18.98
C ASN A 108 7.72 11.52 18.07
N GLY A 109 7.54 12.03 16.84
CA GLY A 109 8.60 12.21 15.85
C GLY A 109 8.98 10.97 15.06
N ASN A 110 8.27 9.85 15.26
CA ASN A 110 8.42 8.67 14.43
C ASN A 110 7.62 8.83 13.12
N GLU A 111 8.13 8.23 12.08
CA GLU A 111 7.50 8.22 10.76
C GLU A 111 6.18 7.45 10.80
N ASN A 112 5.08 8.09 10.36
CA ASN A 112 3.76 7.47 10.28
C ASN A 112 3.37 7.15 8.84
N VAL A 113 3.73 8.01 7.88
CA VAL A 113 3.42 7.81 6.46
C VAL A 113 4.62 8.22 5.63
N THR A 114 4.97 7.38 4.64
CA THR A 114 5.95 7.70 3.61
C THR A 114 5.35 7.46 2.23
N LEU A 115 5.53 8.43 1.34
CA LEU A 115 5.45 8.26 -0.11
C LEU A 115 6.84 8.54 -0.66
N ALA A 116 7.44 7.59 -1.34
CA ALA A 116 8.77 7.76 -1.91
C ALA A 116 8.88 7.11 -3.29
N SER A 117 9.76 7.62 -4.13
CA SER A 117 10.31 6.84 -5.22
C SER A 117 11.64 6.26 -4.77
N THR A 118 11.91 5.00 -5.13
CA THR A 118 13.22 4.39 -4.84
C THR A 118 14.29 5.09 -5.66
N GLY A 119 15.41 5.43 -5.02
CA GLY A 119 16.55 6.11 -5.69
C GLY A 119 17.44 5.19 -6.50
N ASP A 120 17.01 3.95 -6.75
CA ASP A 120 17.71 3.03 -7.63
C ASP A 120 17.40 3.33 -9.11
N ASN A 121 18.17 2.72 -10.01
CA ASN A 121 18.03 2.91 -11.45
C ASN A 121 16.67 2.50 -12.04
N VAL A 122 15.74 2.02 -11.23
CA VAL A 122 14.41 1.47 -11.62
C VAL A 122 13.25 2.41 -11.29
N ASN A 123 13.42 3.43 -10.42
CA ASN A 123 12.42 4.47 -10.09
C ASN A 123 11.04 3.91 -9.66
N HIS A 124 11.02 2.97 -8.77
CA HIS A 124 9.78 2.38 -8.26
C HIS A 124 9.14 3.25 -7.16
N GLY A 125 7.80 3.27 -7.10
CA GLY A 125 7.05 3.95 -6.05
C GLY A 125 6.84 3.08 -4.82
N VAL A 126 6.89 3.70 -3.63
CA VAL A 126 6.59 3.08 -2.34
C VAL A 126 5.62 3.95 -1.56
N ILE A 127 4.58 3.35 -1.01
CA ILE A 127 3.72 3.93 0.03
C ILE A 127 3.83 3.04 1.26
N SER A 128 4.12 3.63 2.41
CA SER A 128 4.24 2.89 3.67
C SER A 128 3.50 3.62 4.79
N VAL A 129 2.75 2.86 5.59
CA VAL A 129 2.08 3.35 6.80
C VAL A 129 2.70 2.61 7.98
N HIS A 130 3.08 3.36 9.01
CA HIS A 130 3.83 2.88 10.15
C HIS A 130 3.02 3.02 11.44
N ASP A 131 3.35 2.23 12.43
CA ASP A 131 2.82 2.39 13.79
C ASP A 131 3.56 3.50 14.57
N SER A 132 3.18 3.67 15.83
CA SER A 132 3.80 4.67 16.72
C SER A 132 5.28 4.44 17.02
N SER A 133 5.82 3.26 16.73
CA SER A 133 7.25 2.93 16.87
C SER A 133 8.04 3.24 15.59
N GLY A 134 7.35 3.55 14.48
CA GLY A 134 7.95 3.74 13.15
C GLY A 134 8.13 2.44 12.37
N ASP A 135 7.50 1.34 12.81
CA ASP A 135 7.53 0.07 12.09
C ASP A 135 6.43 0.01 11.02
N PRO A 136 6.71 -0.45 9.81
CA PRO A 136 5.71 -0.55 8.74
C PRO A 136 4.61 -1.56 9.10
N ARG A 137 3.33 -1.18 8.85
CA ARG A 137 2.13 -2.00 9.07
C ARG A 137 1.31 -2.20 7.83
N ALA A 138 1.37 -1.29 6.89
CA ALA A 138 0.81 -1.45 5.55
C ALA A 138 1.79 -0.90 4.52
N GLN A 139 1.96 -1.61 3.41
CA GLN A 139 2.88 -1.22 2.34
C GLN A 139 2.24 -1.44 0.98
N MET A 140 2.52 -0.53 0.05
CA MET A 140 2.24 -0.67 -1.37
C MET A 140 3.51 -0.26 -2.12
N TYR A 141 4.00 -1.11 -3.01
CA TYR A 141 5.20 -0.80 -3.80
C TYR A 141 5.24 -1.60 -5.10
N VAL A 142 6.14 -1.21 -5.97
CA VAL A 142 6.56 -1.99 -7.13
C VAL A 142 7.92 -2.58 -6.82
N ASP A 143 8.11 -3.87 -7.06
CA ASP A 143 9.36 -4.57 -6.79
C ASP A 143 10.40 -4.41 -7.92
N SER A 144 11.55 -5.08 -7.78
CA SER A 144 12.64 -5.01 -8.75
C SER A 144 12.29 -5.55 -10.15
N ASP A 145 11.31 -6.43 -10.22
CA ASP A 145 10.90 -7.10 -11.46
C ASP A 145 9.74 -6.36 -12.14
N GLY A 146 9.24 -5.30 -11.50
CA GLY A 146 8.15 -4.45 -11.98
C GLY A 146 6.78 -4.89 -11.49
N ASP A 147 6.71 -5.84 -10.57
CA ASP A 147 5.48 -6.38 -10.03
C ASP A 147 4.92 -5.53 -8.88
N GLY A 148 3.59 -5.37 -8.85
CA GLY A 148 2.92 -4.62 -7.81
C GLY A 148 2.70 -5.45 -6.55
N TYR A 149 2.89 -4.84 -5.38
CA TYR A 149 2.65 -5.45 -4.08
C TYR A 149 1.81 -4.53 -3.18
N VAL A 150 0.84 -5.12 -2.48
CA VAL A 150 0.10 -4.50 -1.37
C VAL A 150 0.06 -5.49 -0.20
N GLY A 151 0.55 -5.10 0.95
CA GLY A 151 0.65 -6.00 2.10
C GLY A 151 0.25 -5.38 3.43
N ALA A 152 -0.30 -6.22 4.31
CA ALA A 152 -0.60 -5.91 5.71
C ALA A 152 0.34 -6.70 6.63
N VAL A 153 1.02 -5.97 7.52
CA VAL A 153 2.05 -6.49 8.41
C VAL A 153 1.54 -6.43 9.85
N ASN A 154 1.67 -7.52 10.59
CA ASN A 154 1.27 -7.58 12.00
C ASN A 154 2.29 -6.88 12.92
N SER A 155 1.98 -6.77 14.22
CA SER A 155 2.84 -6.14 15.23
C SER A 155 4.19 -6.82 15.44
N LYS A 156 4.38 -8.04 14.93
CA LYS A 156 5.65 -8.79 14.99
C LYS A 156 6.51 -8.61 13.74
N GLY A 157 6.09 -7.76 12.79
CA GLY A 157 6.81 -7.55 11.53
C GLY A 157 6.59 -8.65 10.49
N THR A 158 5.58 -9.51 10.67
CA THR A 158 5.26 -10.59 9.73
C THR A 158 4.09 -10.18 8.85
N THR A 159 4.20 -10.34 7.54
CA THR A 159 3.08 -10.13 6.61
C THR A 159 2.02 -11.19 6.86
N GLY A 160 0.80 -10.76 7.12
CA GLY A 160 -0.35 -11.63 7.38
C GLY A 160 -1.29 -11.79 6.18
N ALA A 161 -1.26 -10.82 5.26
CA ALA A 161 -2.04 -10.84 4.02
C ALA A 161 -1.36 -9.97 2.96
N ALA A 162 -1.46 -10.36 1.69
CA ALA A 162 -0.96 -9.54 0.58
C ALA A 162 -1.70 -9.81 -0.73
N MET A 163 -1.61 -8.82 -1.64
CA MET A 163 -1.92 -8.92 -3.07
C MET A 163 -0.64 -8.65 -3.85
N THR A 164 -0.36 -9.50 -4.83
CA THR A 164 0.82 -9.37 -5.69
C THR A 164 0.57 -10.01 -7.05
N THR A 165 1.52 -9.92 -7.95
CA THR A 165 1.57 -10.72 -9.18
C THR A 165 2.75 -11.69 -9.12
N ASP A 166 2.69 -12.80 -9.86
CA ASP A 166 3.82 -13.70 -10.04
C ASP A 166 4.54 -13.43 -11.37
N ASP A 167 5.73 -14.03 -11.56
CA ASP A 167 6.55 -13.89 -12.78
C ASP A 167 5.81 -14.23 -14.09
N SER A 168 4.66 -14.92 -14.02
CA SER A 168 3.80 -15.20 -15.17
C SER A 168 2.67 -14.17 -15.35
N GLY A 169 2.63 -13.11 -14.53
CA GLY A 169 1.63 -12.05 -14.55
C GLY A 169 0.29 -12.43 -13.93
N ARG A 170 0.23 -13.52 -13.15
CA ARG A 170 -1.01 -13.92 -12.45
C ARG A 170 -1.17 -13.15 -11.16
N GLY A 171 -2.34 -12.54 -10.95
CA GLY A 171 -2.69 -11.92 -9.68
C GLY A 171 -2.89 -12.95 -8.58
N ILE A 172 -2.28 -12.69 -7.43
CA ILE A 172 -2.31 -13.54 -6.24
C ILE A 172 -2.85 -12.72 -5.07
N LEU A 173 -3.84 -13.28 -4.37
CA LEU A 173 -4.29 -12.78 -3.06
C LEU A 173 -4.06 -13.91 -2.05
N TRP A 174 -3.32 -13.64 -1.00
CA TRP A 174 -3.08 -14.61 0.07
C TRP A 174 -3.24 -13.99 1.46
N ALA A 175 -3.64 -14.80 2.41
CA ALA A 175 -3.74 -14.46 3.83
C ALA A 175 -3.60 -15.73 4.66
N ASN A 176 -3.24 -15.59 5.94
CA ASN A 176 -3.24 -16.72 6.88
C ASN A 176 -4.65 -17.28 7.12
N GLN A 177 -5.69 -16.48 6.89
CA GLN A 177 -7.09 -16.87 7.01
C GLN A 177 -7.97 -15.93 6.18
N THR A 178 -8.98 -16.49 5.50
CA THR A 178 -9.94 -15.74 4.69
C THR A 178 -11.37 -15.97 5.17
N TYR A 179 -12.17 -14.90 5.18
CA TYR A 179 -13.57 -14.94 5.63
C TYR A 179 -14.50 -14.31 4.60
N SER A 180 -15.73 -14.84 4.53
CA SER A 180 -16.88 -14.16 3.95
C SER A 180 -17.73 -13.57 5.07
N VAL A 181 -18.06 -12.28 4.95
CA VAL A 181 -18.81 -11.56 5.98
C VAL A 181 -20.09 -10.98 5.38
N ALA A 182 -21.22 -11.21 6.05
CA ALA A 182 -22.53 -10.66 5.66
C ALA A 182 -23.26 -10.10 6.88
N ASP A 183 -24.22 -9.20 6.64
CA ASP A 183 -25.15 -8.77 7.69
C ASP A 183 -26.10 -9.91 8.06
N HIS A 184 -26.36 -10.06 9.37
CA HIS A 184 -27.32 -11.06 9.81
C HIS A 184 -28.75 -10.64 9.40
N PRO A 185 -29.48 -11.45 8.62
CA PRO A 185 -30.75 -11.02 8.01
C PRO A 185 -31.89 -10.74 9.04
N THR A 186 -31.80 -11.32 10.23
CA THR A 186 -32.84 -11.21 11.26
C THR A 186 -32.35 -10.68 12.60
N GLN A 187 -31.05 -10.37 12.75
CA GLN A 187 -30.47 -9.84 13.98
C GLN A 187 -29.69 -8.53 13.67
N PRO A 188 -30.36 -7.36 13.73
CA PRO A 188 -29.73 -6.08 13.50
C PRO A 188 -28.49 -5.87 14.37
N GLY A 189 -27.41 -5.37 13.77
CA GLY A 189 -26.11 -5.15 14.44
C GLY A 189 -25.24 -6.39 14.58
N SER A 190 -25.69 -7.56 14.12
CA SER A 190 -24.89 -8.80 14.09
C SER A 190 -24.35 -9.10 12.69
N LYS A 191 -23.22 -9.80 12.63
CA LYS A 191 -22.59 -10.27 11.38
C LYS A 191 -22.54 -11.80 11.36
N ILE A 192 -22.71 -12.36 10.18
CA ILE A 192 -22.42 -13.75 9.89
C ILE A 192 -21.02 -13.81 9.31
N VAL A 193 -20.16 -14.64 9.88
CA VAL A 193 -18.77 -14.80 9.44
C VAL A 193 -18.54 -16.27 9.13
N TYR A 194 -18.27 -16.58 7.85
CA TYR A 194 -17.94 -17.92 7.39
C TYR A 194 -16.49 -18.00 6.95
N ASN A 195 -15.80 -19.08 7.30
CA ASN A 195 -14.47 -19.37 6.73
C ASN A 195 -14.59 -19.71 5.25
N SER A 196 -13.63 -19.28 4.46
CA SER A 196 -13.50 -19.70 3.07
C SER A 196 -13.07 -21.18 3.01
N LEU A 197 -13.57 -21.90 2.01
CA LEU A 197 -13.17 -23.27 1.77
C LEU A 197 -11.75 -23.29 1.19
N GLU A 198 -10.87 -24.09 1.78
CA GLU A 198 -9.48 -24.26 1.36
C GLU A 198 -9.27 -25.66 0.78
N GLY A 199 -8.45 -25.76 -0.26
CA GLY A 199 -8.10 -27.01 -0.94
C GLY A 199 -6.63 -27.06 -1.31
N ARG A 200 -6.13 -28.28 -1.62
CA ARG A 200 -4.76 -28.49 -2.08
C ARG A 200 -4.52 -28.04 -3.53
N GLU A 201 -5.59 -27.79 -4.27
CA GLU A 201 -5.56 -27.44 -5.68
C GLU A 201 -6.44 -26.25 -5.97
N ALA A 202 -6.14 -25.52 -7.03
CA ALA A 202 -7.04 -24.50 -7.56
C ALA A 202 -8.23 -25.21 -8.25
N ALA A 203 -9.31 -25.44 -7.52
CA ALA A 203 -10.49 -26.14 -8.00
C ALA A 203 -11.58 -25.20 -8.46
N ILE A 204 -12.34 -25.63 -9.46
CA ILE A 204 -13.62 -25.05 -9.88
C ILE A 204 -14.73 -26.06 -9.62
N PHE A 205 -15.94 -25.59 -9.41
CA PHE A 205 -17.09 -26.47 -9.26
C PHE A 205 -18.36 -25.89 -9.87
N CYS A 206 -19.24 -26.78 -10.30
CA CYS A 206 -20.63 -26.47 -10.57
C CYS A 206 -21.55 -27.44 -9.81
N ARG A 207 -22.76 -26.99 -9.50
CA ARG A 207 -23.76 -27.83 -8.83
C ARG A 207 -25.13 -27.61 -9.43
N GLY A 208 -26.00 -28.60 -9.27
CA GLY A 208 -27.36 -28.52 -9.75
C GLY A 208 -28.19 -29.71 -9.34
N ALA A 209 -29.33 -29.88 -10.01
CA ALA A 209 -30.15 -31.02 -9.91
C ALA A 209 -30.56 -31.50 -11.29
N VAL A 210 -30.74 -32.81 -11.46
CA VAL A 210 -31.23 -33.44 -12.67
C VAL A 210 -32.31 -34.47 -12.28
N GLN A 211 -33.31 -34.58 -13.13
CA GLN A 211 -34.38 -35.59 -12.95
C GLN A 211 -33.91 -36.92 -13.53
N LEU A 212 -33.95 -37.99 -12.69
CA LEU A 212 -33.88 -39.36 -13.18
C LEU A 212 -35.25 -39.76 -13.75
N GLU A 213 -35.22 -40.44 -14.88
CA GLU A 213 -36.37 -41.07 -15.48
C GLU A 213 -36.03 -42.55 -15.73
N SER A 214 -36.81 -43.46 -15.18
CA SER A 214 -36.55 -44.89 -15.29
C SER A 214 -35.09 -45.28 -14.98
N GLY A 215 -34.54 -44.68 -13.91
CA GLY A 215 -33.20 -44.98 -13.44
C GLY A 215 -32.06 -44.29 -14.19
N ARG A 216 -32.32 -43.41 -15.16
CA ARG A 216 -31.30 -42.71 -15.93
C ARG A 216 -31.52 -41.21 -16.01
N GLY A 217 -30.41 -40.44 -16.15
CA GLY A 217 -30.45 -39.01 -16.36
C GLY A 217 -29.13 -38.50 -16.96
N THR A 218 -29.12 -37.29 -17.48
CA THR A 218 -27.94 -36.68 -18.09
C THR A 218 -27.70 -35.29 -17.51
N ILE A 219 -26.52 -35.04 -17.02
CA ILE A 219 -26.07 -33.73 -16.60
C ILE A 219 -25.32 -33.09 -17.77
N ALA A 220 -25.81 -31.91 -18.25
CA ALA A 220 -25.05 -31.07 -19.15
C ALA A 220 -24.20 -30.10 -18.35
N LEU A 221 -22.90 -30.13 -18.52
CA LEU A 221 -21.95 -29.22 -17.86
C LEU A 221 -22.01 -27.85 -18.54
N PRO A 222 -21.96 -26.74 -17.79
CA PRO A 222 -21.85 -25.39 -18.36
C PRO A 222 -20.61 -25.25 -19.24
N GLU A 223 -20.74 -24.53 -20.36
CA GLU A 223 -19.62 -24.31 -21.32
C GLU A 223 -18.41 -23.64 -20.68
N ASP A 224 -18.63 -22.64 -19.83
CA ASP A 224 -17.59 -21.93 -19.06
C ASP A 224 -16.87 -22.87 -18.10
N PHE A 225 -17.58 -23.76 -17.41
CA PHE A 225 -16.99 -24.79 -16.57
C PHE A 225 -16.10 -25.73 -17.37
N VAL A 226 -16.59 -26.23 -18.51
CA VAL A 226 -15.83 -27.13 -19.41
C VAL A 226 -14.58 -26.45 -19.97
N ALA A 227 -14.68 -25.15 -20.31
CA ALA A 227 -13.56 -24.38 -20.83
C ALA A 227 -12.43 -24.17 -19.79
N LEU A 228 -12.79 -24.11 -18.52
CA LEU A 228 -11.84 -23.88 -17.42
C LEU A 228 -11.37 -25.18 -16.73
N ALA A 229 -11.98 -26.32 -17.00
CA ALA A 229 -11.64 -27.59 -16.36
C ALA A 229 -10.40 -28.22 -17.01
N ALA A 230 -9.41 -28.61 -16.21
CA ALA A 230 -8.26 -29.35 -16.66
C ALA A 230 -8.69 -30.78 -17.10
N PRO A 231 -8.23 -31.28 -18.24
CA PRO A 231 -8.62 -32.58 -18.74
C PRO A 231 -8.28 -33.72 -17.74
N GLY A 232 -9.24 -34.63 -17.52
CA GLY A 232 -9.03 -35.81 -16.68
C GLY A 232 -9.07 -35.58 -15.17
N THR A 233 -9.39 -34.37 -14.70
CA THR A 233 -9.43 -34.05 -13.25
C THR A 233 -10.85 -33.98 -12.68
N LEU A 234 -11.86 -34.25 -13.50
CA LEU A 234 -13.25 -34.13 -13.13
C LEU A 234 -13.67 -35.22 -12.12
N THR A 235 -14.33 -34.81 -11.07
CA THR A 235 -14.97 -35.68 -10.07
C THR A 235 -16.42 -35.29 -9.90
N VAL A 236 -17.27 -36.30 -9.63
CA VAL A 236 -18.73 -36.14 -9.53
C VAL A 236 -19.22 -36.68 -8.20
N GLN A 237 -19.99 -35.90 -7.48
CA GLN A 237 -20.74 -36.33 -6.31
C GLN A 237 -22.21 -36.29 -6.64
N LEU A 238 -22.93 -37.37 -6.33
CA LEU A 238 -24.34 -37.53 -6.60
C LEU A 238 -25.09 -37.78 -5.28
N THR A 239 -26.21 -37.07 -5.08
CA THR A 239 -27.06 -37.26 -3.92
C THR A 239 -28.48 -37.55 -4.40
N PRO A 240 -28.98 -38.78 -4.22
CA PRO A 240 -30.34 -39.13 -4.61
C PRO A 240 -31.36 -38.40 -3.73
N GLY A 241 -32.43 -37.91 -4.34
CA GLY A 241 -33.57 -37.28 -3.65
C GLY A 241 -34.66 -38.28 -3.25
N SER A 242 -34.37 -39.58 -3.18
CA SER A 242 -35.30 -40.61 -2.78
C SER A 242 -34.66 -41.59 -1.79
N LEU A 243 -35.45 -42.01 -0.78
CA LEU A 243 -35.02 -43.07 0.14
C LEU A 243 -35.03 -44.47 -0.50
N ASP A 244 -35.79 -44.65 -1.61
CA ASP A 244 -35.86 -45.91 -2.34
C ASP A 244 -34.74 -46.06 -3.38
N SER A 245 -33.81 -45.13 -3.45
CA SER A 245 -32.67 -45.20 -4.34
C SER A 245 -31.79 -46.42 -4.07
N LYS A 246 -31.42 -47.13 -5.12
CA LYS A 246 -30.50 -48.28 -5.08
C LYS A 246 -29.03 -47.89 -5.18
N GLY A 247 -28.72 -46.56 -5.10
CA GLY A 247 -27.40 -46.00 -5.32
C GLY A 247 -27.22 -45.54 -6.77
N LEU A 248 -26.27 -44.65 -6.99
CA LEU A 248 -26.03 -44.01 -8.28
C LEU A 248 -24.60 -44.22 -8.73
N ALA A 249 -24.40 -44.35 -10.04
CA ALA A 249 -23.10 -44.30 -10.72
C ALA A 249 -23.17 -43.30 -11.86
N PHE A 250 -22.02 -42.92 -12.43
CA PHE A 250 -21.96 -42.04 -13.57
C PHE A 250 -20.93 -42.52 -14.60
N GLU A 251 -21.11 -42.10 -15.84
CA GLU A 251 -20.17 -42.22 -16.95
C GLU A 251 -20.03 -40.88 -17.67
N MET A 252 -18.81 -40.60 -18.14
CA MET A 252 -18.58 -39.38 -18.93
C MET A 252 -18.99 -39.63 -20.39
N LEU A 253 -19.88 -38.78 -20.94
CA LEU A 253 -20.22 -38.73 -22.33
C LEU A 253 -19.50 -37.56 -22.98
N GLY A 254 -18.30 -37.82 -23.48
CA GLY A 254 -17.43 -36.77 -24.03
C GLY A 254 -16.91 -35.84 -22.96
N LYS A 255 -16.84 -34.52 -23.25
CA LYS A 255 -16.26 -33.52 -22.35
C LYS A 255 -17.28 -32.70 -21.58
N SER A 256 -18.54 -32.70 -22.01
CA SER A 256 -19.57 -31.77 -21.55
C SER A 256 -20.82 -32.41 -20.95
N HIS A 257 -20.94 -33.74 -21.01
CA HIS A 257 -22.11 -34.46 -20.51
C HIS A 257 -21.68 -35.59 -19.60
N ILE A 258 -22.49 -35.85 -18.57
CA ILE A 258 -22.34 -36.93 -17.63
C ILE A 258 -23.65 -37.73 -17.64
N GLU A 259 -23.60 -38.99 -18.01
CA GLU A 259 -24.72 -39.90 -17.81
C GLU A 259 -24.70 -40.42 -16.38
N ILE A 260 -25.84 -40.40 -15.73
CA ILE A 260 -26.04 -40.97 -14.40
C ILE A 260 -27.02 -42.13 -14.49
N GLY A 261 -26.75 -43.18 -13.74
CA GLY A 261 -27.57 -44.36 -13.74
C GLY A 261 -27.76 -44.91 -12.32
N GLU A 262 -28.95 -45.44 -12.07
CA GLU A 262 -29.27 -46.15 -10.82
C GLU A 262 -28.66 -47.56 -10.85
N LEU A 263 -27.97 -47.91 -9.80
CA LEU A 263 -27.35 -49.24 -9.64
C LEU A 263 -28.40 -50.37 -9.55
N SER A 264 -27.96 -51.61 -9.75
CA SER A 264 -28.79 -52.81 -9.62
C SER A 264 -30.07 -52.78 -10.50
N ALA A 265 -29.94 -52.24 -11.73
CA ALA A 265 -31.02 -52.09 -12.69
C ALA A 265 -32.23 -51.33 -12.06
N GLY A 266 -31.98 -50.38 -11.21
CA GLY A 266 -33.01 -49.51 -10.64
C GLY A 266 -33.75 -48.72 -11.70
N GLN A 267 -35.03 -48.46 -11.47
CA GLN A 267 -35.94 -47.78 -12.38
C GLN A 267 -36.58 -46.55 -11.71
N GLY A 268 -35.87 -45.98 -10.75
CA GLY A 268 -36.35 -44.84 -9.96
C GLY A 268 -36.54 -43.60 -10.82
N SER A 269 -37.54 -42.77 -10.50
CA SER A 269 -37.79 -41.47 -11.11
C SER A 269 -37.88 -40.42 -9.99
N TYR A 270 -36.76 -39.74 -9.77
CA TYR A 270 -36.59 -38.75 -8.70
C TYR A 270 -35.46 -37.76 -9.02
N ALA A 271 -35.46 -36.62 -8.32
CA ALA A 271 -34.41 -35.64 -8.47
C ALA A 271 -33.08 -36.16 -7.90
N VAL A 272 -31.99 -35.93 -8.62
CA VAL A 272 -30.61 -36.15 -8.14
C VAL A 272 -29.90 -34.81 -8.05
N HIS A 273 -29.41 -34.48 -6.87
CA HIS A 273 -28.51 -33.33 -6.70
C HIS A 273 -27.09 -33.73 -7.01
N TYR A 274 -26.35 -32.85 -7.65
CA TYR A 274 -24.97 -33.12 -8.00
C TYR A 274 -24.04 -31.95 -7.66
N ILE A 275 -22.79 -32.26 -7.40
CA ILE A 275 -21.65 -31.32 -7.42
C ILE A 275 -20.59 -31.97 -8.31
N VAL A 276 -20.07 -31.20 -9.24
CA VAL A 276 -18.97 -31.58 -10.12
C VAL A 276 -17.80 -30.65 -9.83
N HIS A 277 -16.66 -31.24 -9.50
CA HIS A 277 -15.40 -30.52 -9.28
C HIS A 277 -14.43 -30.85 -10.42
N ALA A 278 -13.57 -29.89 -10.75
CA ALA A 278 -12.40 -30.10 -11.60
C ALA A 278 -11.25 -29.19 -11.14
N GLN A 279 -10.02 -29.60 -11.41
CA GLN A 279 -8.88 -28.71 -11.27
C GLN A 279 -8.99 -27.61 -12.34
N ARG A 280 -8.65 -26.39 -12.01
CA ARG A 280 -8.65 -25.27 -12.97
C ARG A 280 -7.48 -25.43 -13.92
N ALA A 281 -7.75 -25.37 -15.24
CA ALA A 281 -6.73 -25.42 -16.28
C ALA A 281 -5.69 -24.30 -16.15
N GLY A 282 -4.42 -24.62 -16.33
CA GLY A 282 -3.29 -23.71 -16.13
C GLY A 282 -2.79 -23.60 -14.68
N PHE A 283 -3.40 -24.35 -13.75
CA PHE A 283 -2.99 -24.41 -12.34
C PHE A 283 -2.56 -25.84 -11.93
N GLU A 284 -2.40 -26.72 -12.88
CA GLU A 284 -1.90 -28.07 -12.67
C GLU A 284 -0.45 -28.01 -12.19
N GLY A 285 -0.13 -28.80 -11.18
CA GLY A 285 1.23 -28.82 -10.64
C GLY A 285 1.57 -27.68 -9.68
N GLN A 286 0.58 -26.88 -9.25
CA GLN A 286 0.80 -25.88 -8.22
C GLN A 286 1.42 -26.53 -6.98
N LYS A 287 2.55 -25.99 -6.52
CA LYS A 287 3.29 -26.49 -5.37
C LYS A 287 2.56 -26.11 -4.07
N THR A 288 2.14 -27.13 -3.30
CA THR A 288 1.40 -26.94 -2.04
C THR A 288 2.30 -26.85 -0.80
N VAL A 289 3.57 -27.25 -0.93
CA VAL A 289 4.58 -27.13 0.11
C VAL A 289 5.78 -26.42 -0.46
N MET A 290 6.12 -25.29 0.12
CA MET A 290 7.24 -24.44 -0.28
C MET A 290 8.18 -24.24 0.90
N SER A 291 9.47 -24.11 0.64
CA SER A 291 10.40 -23.60 1.65
C SER A 291 10.10 -22.11 1.92
N GLU A 292 10.52 -21.60 3.07
CA GLU A 292 10.37 -20.18 3.40
C GLU A 292 11.02 -19.27 2.35
N LYS A 293 12.15 -19.70 1.78
CA LYS A 293 12.83 -18.96 0.70
C LYS A 293 11.99 -18.89 -0.56
N GLU A 294 11.42 -20.00 -1.01
CA GLU A 294 10.53 -20.05 -2.18
C GLU A 294 9.26 -19.22 -1.98
N PHE A 295 8.68 -19.32 -0.77
CA PHE A 295 7.50 -18.54 -0.42
C PHE A 295 7.81 -17.03 -0.47
N LYS A 296 8.93 -16.59 0.11
CA LYS A 296 9.34 -15.18 0.07
C LYS A 296 9.60 -14.71 -1.36
N GLN A 297 10.22 -15.52 -2.20
CA GLN A 297 10.45 -15.17 -3.60
C GLN A 297 9.14 -15.03 -4.41
N ALA A 298 8.19 -15.94 -4.18
CA ALA A 298 6.94 -15.97 -4.95
C ALA A 298 5.86 -15.00 -4.46
N PHE A 299 5.86 -14.66 -3.15
CA PHE A 299 4.73 -13.96 -2.52
C PHE A 299 5.12 -12.74 -1.69
N LEU A 300 6.40 -12.54 -1.40
CA LEU A 300 6.92 -11.43 -0.62
C LEU A 300 8.14 -10.82 -1.32
N PRO A 301 7.97 -10.22 -2.50
CA PRO A 301 9.06 -9.51 -3.14
C PRO A 301 9.60 -8.44 -2.20
N SER A 302 10.91 -8.35 -2.05
CA SER A 302 11.53 -7.36 -1.16
C SER A 302 11.43 -5.97 -1.77
N PRO A 303 10.93 -4.96 -1.05
CA PRO A 303 11.27 -3.59 -1.37
C PRO A 303 12.79 -3.49 -1.24
N GLN A 304 13.48 -3.03 -2.26
CA GLN A 304 14.93 -3.00 -2.24
C GLN A 304 15.45 -2.23 -1.02
N ALA A 305 16.53 -2.72 -0.42
CA ALA A 305 17.17 -2.17 0.78
C ALA A 305 17.65 -0.70 0.65
N ALA A 306 17.64 -0.13 -0.55
CA ALA A 306 17.96 1.25 -0.84
C ALA A 306 17.14 2.27 -0.02
N ALA A 307 15.86 2.01 0.20
CA ALA A 307 15.00 2.91 0.99
C ALA A 307 15.45 3.08 2.45
N GLN A 308 16.18 2.14 3.03
CA GLN A 308 16.66 2.25 4.42
C GLN A 308 17.95 3.06 4.55
N THR A 309 18.86 2.95 3.60
CA THR A 309 20.14 3.69 3.61
C THR A 309 19.92 5.17 3.30
N GLU A 310 18.98 5.51 2.42
CA GLU A 310 18.61 6.89 2.08
C GLU A 310 17.89 7.61 3.22
N ARG A 311 17.09 6.92 4.02
CA ARG A 311 16.43 7.49 5.22
C ARG A 311 17.41 8.10 6.21
N GLN A 312 18.63 7.56 6.33
CA GLN A 312 19.68 8.13 7.17
C GLN A 312 20.33 9.38 6.53
N ALA A 313 20.43 9.42 5.20
CA ALA A 313 21.02 10.56 4.48
C ALA A 313 20.14 11.83 4.55
N VAL A 314 18.80 11.70 4.63
CA VAL A 314 17.86 12.84 4.75
C VAL A 314 17.86 13.46 6.17
N ARG A 315 18.17 12.70 7.21
CA ARG A 315 18.24 13.23 8.60
C ARG A 315 19.45 14.15 8.81
N ALA A 316 20.56 13.87 8.15
CA ALA A 316 21.80 14.66 8.29
C ALA A 316 21.70 16.13 7.80
N PRO A 317 21.03 16.46 6.68
CA PRO A 317 20.82 17.83 6.25
C PRO A 317 20.03 18.68 7.23
N LEU A 318 18.99 18.11 7.87
CA LEU A 318 18.15 18.82 8.85
C LEU A 318 18.94 19.27 10.08
N GLN A 319 19.87 18.45 10.56
CA GLN A 319 20.74 18.80 11.69
C GLN A 319 21.76 19.88 11.30
N LYS A 320 22.32 19.84 10.09
CA LYS A 320 23.24 20.86 9.58
C LYS A 320 22.54 22.21 9.33
N ALA A 321 21.31 22.20 8.84
CA ALA A 321 20.53 23.42 8.65
C ALA A 321 20.16 24.10 9.97
N ALA A 322 19.84 23.33 11.01
CA ALA A 322 19.63 23.87 12.36
C ALA A 322 20.91 24.53 12.91
N ALA A 323 22.08 23.95 12.66
CA ALA A 323 23.37 24.52 13.04
C ALA A 323 23.71 25.80 12.26
N ARG A 324 23.41 25.90 10.95
CA ARG A 324 23.57 27.11 10.14
C ARG A 324 22.72 28.27 10.65
N ARG A 325 21.49 28.00 11.12
CA ARG A 325 20.60 29.03 11.70
C ARG A 325 21.21 29.76 12.90
N LEU A 326 21.98 29.03 13.72
CA LEU A 326 22.64 29.59 14.91
C LEU A 326 23.81 30.52 14.54
N SER A 327 24.34 30.46 13.32
CA SER A 327 25.44 31.29 12.85
C SER A 327 24.99 32.58 12.13
N ILE A 328 23.68 32.74 11.84
CA ILE A 328 23.10 33.92 11.16
C ILE A 328 22.43 34.90 12.16
N LYS A 329 22.55 34.66 13.45
CA LYS A 329 22.05 35.58 14.50
C LYS A 329 23.03 36.67 14.83
#